data_6fa671f4ebb1bc83a452bab241cde420
#
_entry.id   6fa671f4ebb1bc83a452bab241cde420
#
_cell.length_a   1.000
_cell.length_b   1.000
_cell.length_c   1.000
_cell.angle_alpha   90.00
_cell.angle_beta   90.00
_cell.angle_gamma   90.00
#
_symmetry.space_group_name_H-M   'P 1'
#
loop_
_entity.id
_entity.type
_entity.pdbx_description
1 polymer ?
#
loop_
_entity_poly.entity_id
_entity_poly.type
_entity_poly.pdbx_seq_one_letter_code
_entity_poly.pdbx_strand_id
1 'polypeptide(L)'
;MRKWRIEDSEELYNITGWGTSYFGINDKGHVVVTPRKDGVAVDLKELVDELQLRDVAAPVLVRFPDILDNRIEKVSCCFRQAADEYGYKGENFIIYPIKVNQMRPVVEEMINHGKKFNLGLEAGSKPELHAVIGVNTDPGSLVVCNGYKDESFIELALLAQKMGKRIFLVVEKLNELNLIAKMAKQLKVKPNIGIRIKLASSGSGKWEESGGDASKFGLTSSELLEALDFLEKKDMKDCLKLIHFHIGSQITKIRRIKNALREASQFFVQLNKMGFNIEFVDTGGGMGVDYDGTRSSSSESSVNYSIQEYVNDVVSTLLMLPTNTASSSQYHYRNGT
;
A
#
# COMPACT_ATOMS: atom_id res chain seq x y z
N MET A 1 41.33 16.44 27.01
CA MET A 1 40.16 16.15 26.11
C MET A 1 40.12 14.67 25.82
N ARG A 2 38.97 14.03 25.91
CA ARG A 2 38.75 12.63 25.50
C ARG A 2 38.99 12.53 23.99
N LYS A 3 39.70 11.49 23.54
CA LYS A 3 39.89 11.23 22.11
C LYS A 3 38.53 10.80 21.50
N TRP A 4 38.19 11.33 20.33
CA TRP A 4 36.99 10.98 19.57
C TRP A 4 37.01 9.48 19.18
N ARG A 5 35.86 8.81 19.26
CA ARG A 5 35.70 7.40 18.94
C ARG A 5 34.52 7.24 17.94
N ILE A 6 34.44 6.08 17.31
CA ILE A 6 33.40 5.75 16.35
C ILE A 6 32.01 5.84 16.98
N GLU A 7 31.88 5.35 18.24
CA GLU A 7 30.60 5.41 18.97
C GLU A 7 30.12 6.86 19.18
N ASP A 8 31.05 7.80 19.33
CA ASP A 8 30.72 9.22 19.45
C ASP A 8 30.08 9.74 18.13
N SER A 9 30.51 9.23 16.97
CA SER A 9 29.91 9.55 15.66
C SER A 9 28.57 8.85 15.48
N GLU A 10 28.43 7.58 15.86
CA GLU A 10 27.16 6.85 15.79
C GLU A 10 26.07 7.53 16.62
N GLU A 11 26.42 7.98 17.84
CA GLU A 11 25.52 8.72 18.71
C GLU A 11 25.18 10.09 18.14
N LEU A 12 26.21 10.87 17.71
CA LEU A 12 26.00 12.21 17.17
C LEU A 12 25.09 12.25 15.96
N TYR A 13 25.26 11.31 15.04
CA TYR A 13 24.49 11.22 13.80
C TYR A 13 23.26 10.30 13.91
N ASN A 14 23.02 9.72 15.09
CA ASN A 14 21.92 8.78 15.36
C ASN A 14 21.79 7.66 14.30
N ILE A 15 22.93 7.10 13.88
CA ILE A 15 22.97 6.09 12.81
C ILE A 15 22.10 4.87 13.15
N THR A 16 22.14 4.40 14.38
CA THR A 16 21.33 3.25 14.83
C THR A 16 19.84 3.53 14.82
N GLY A 17 19.41 4.78 15.00
CA GLY A 17 18.03 5.20 14.98
C GLY A 17 17.45 5.20 13.56
N TRP A 18 17.95 6.06 12.68
CA TRP A 18 17.42 6.19 11.31
C TRP A 18 17.88 5.08 10.37
N GLY A 19 19.07 4.52 10.60
CA GLY A 19 19.68 3.50 9.73
C GLY A 19 18.97 2.15 9.75
N THR A 20 18.10 1.90 10.72
CA THR A 20 17.26 0.70 10.86
C THR A 20 18.00 -0.63 10.67
N SER A 21 19.24 -0.70 11.14
CA SER A 21 20.19 -1.81 11.01
C SER A 21 20.70 -2.09 9.59
N TYR A 22 20.45 -1.19 8.63
CA TYR A 22 21.07 -1.27 7.30
C TYR A 22 22.35 -0.46 7.21
N PHE A 23 22.48 0.60 8.01
CA PHE A 23 23.62 1.50 8.02
C PHE A 23 24.39 1.41 9.34
N GLY A 24 25.68 1.53 9.24
CA GLY A 24 26.60 1.55 10.38
C GLY A 24 27.90 2.28 10.05
N ILE A 25 28.83 2.31 10.98
CA ILE A 25 30.19 2.82 10.80
C ILE A 25 31.16 1.69 11.10
N ASN A 26 32.15 1.44 10.21
CA ASN A 26 33.17 0.44 10.41
C ASN A 26 34.36 0.97 11.21
N ASP A 27 35.32 0.10 11.53
CA ASP A 27 36.53 0.43 12.32
C ASP A 27 37.43 1.48 11.65
N LYS A 28 37.25 1.73 10.34
CA LYS A 28 37.97 2.80 9.62
C LYS A 28 37.24 4.16 9.72
N GLY A 29 36.04 4.20 10.34
CA GLY A 29 35.20 5.39 10.40
C GLY A 29 34.40 5.65 9.12
N HIS A 30 34.28 4.67 8.23
CA HIS A 30 33.51 4.78 7.01
C HIS A 30 32.07 4.31 7.23
N VAL A 31 31.12 4.95 6.57
CA VAL A 31 29.74 4.48 6.53
C VAL A 31 29.66 3.18 5.71
N VAL A 32 29.06 2.17 6.32
CA VAL A 32 28.82 0.88 5.68
C VAL A 32 27.33 0.61 5.55
N VAL A 33 26.96 -0.16 4.52
CA VAL A 33 25.60 -0.61 4.28
C VAL A 33 25.57 -2.13 4.26
N THR A 34 24.66 -2.70 5.06
CA THR A 34 24.39 -4.15 5.12
C THR A 34 22.99 -4.43 4.58
N PRO A 35 22.81 -4.51 3.25
CA PRO A 35 21.49 -4.50 2.63
C PRO A 35 20.63 -5.71 3.00
N ARG A 36 21.25 -6.89 3.13
CA ARG A 36 20.59 -8.18 3.45
C ARG A 36 20.60 -8.53 4.93
N LYS A 37 21.33 -7.77 5.75
CA LYS A 37 21.54 -8.07 7.19
C LYS A 37 22.17 -9.46 7.43
N ASP A 38 22.92 -9.96 6.48
CA ASP A 38 23.62 -11.25 6.50
C ASP A 38 25.11 -11.15 6.93
N GLY A 39 25.52 -9.95 7.36
CA GLY A 39 26.89 -9.65 7.75
C GLY A 39 27.78 -9.16 6.60
N VAL A 40 27.32 -9.23 5.35
CA VAL A 40 28.04 -8.67 4.20
C VAL A 40 27.77 -7.17 4.13
N ALA A 41 28.81 -6.36 4.31
CA ALA A 41 28.73 -4.90 4.31
C ALA A 41 29.43 -4.31 3.07
N VAL A 42 28.85 -3.25 2.52
CA VAL A 42 29.44 -2.43 1.46
C VAL A 42 29.98 -1.16 2.10
N ASP A 43 31.29 -0.93 2.02
CA ASP A 43 31.93 0.31 2.47
C ASP A 43 31.70 1.40 1.41
N LEU A 44 30.93 2.44 1.77
CA LEU A 44 30.57 3.52 0.83
C LEU A 44 31.76 4.36 0.41
N LYS A 45 32.77 4.52 1.28
CA LYS A 45 33.98 5.27 0.92
C LYS A 45 34.80 4.51 -0.13
N GLU A 46 35.03 3.22 0.11
CA GLU A 46 35.74 2.36 -0.84
C GLU A 46 35.00 2.27 -2.18
N LEU A 47 33.67 2.16 -2.15
CA LEU A 47 32.83 2.17 -3.37
C LEU A 47 33.02 3.49 -4.17
N VAL A 48 33.00 4.63 -3.51
CA VAL A 48 33.18 5.94 -4.18
C VAL A 48 34.58 6.05 -4.76
N ASP A 49 35.61 5.61 -4.04
CA ASP A 49 36.99 5.61 -4.53
C ASP A 49 37.16 4.72 -5.76
N GLU A 50 36.56 3.53 -5.79
CA GLU A 50 36.54 2.67 -6.96
C GLU A 50 35.82 3.29 -8.16
N LEU A 51 34.69 3.99 -7.93
CA LEU A 51 33.97 4.69 -9.01
C LEU A 51 34.81 5.79 -9.62
N GLN A 52 35.55 6.54 -8.80
CA GLN A 52 36.45 7.59 -9.28
C GLN A 52 37.60 7.00 -10.10
N LEU A 53 38.15 5.85 -9.71
CA LEU A 53 39.17 5.14 -10.51
C LEU A 53 38.66 4.66 -11.87
N ARG A 54 37.34 4.57 -12.03
CA ARG A 54 36.65 4.21 -13.29
C ARG A 54 36.10 5.43 -14.03
N ASP A 55 36.60 6.63 -13.71
CA ASP A 55 36.17 7.91 -14.29
C ASP A 55 34.69 8.25 -14.06
N VAL A 56 34.07 7.69 -13.03
CA VAL A 56 32.70 8.04 -12.60
C VAL A 56 32.79 9.13 -11.52
N ALA A 57 32.54 10.37 -11.92
CA ALA A 57 32.60 11.53 -11.03
C ALA A 57 31.35 11.64 -10.15
N ALA A 58 31.52 12.19 -8.93
CA ALA A 58 30.43 12.63 -8.09
C ALA A 58 29.69 13.85 -8.69
N PRO A 59 28.37 14.02 -8.45
CA PRO A 59 27.55 13.24 -7.53
C PRO A 59 27.06 11.91 -8.14
N VAL A 60 27.01 10.87 -7.32
CA VAL A 60 26.50 9.54 -7.69
C VAL A 60 25.31 9.15 -6.82
N LEU A 61 24.33 8.47 -7.39
CA LEU A 61 23.20 7.90 -6.68
C LEU A 61 23.38 6.38 -6.58
N VAL A 62 23.67 5.90 -5.39
CA VAL A 62 23.81 4.47 -5.09
C VAL A 62 22.46 3.92 -4.61
N ARG A 63 22.04 2.78 -5.15
CA ARG A 63 20.83 2.06 -4.74
C ARG A 63 21.17 0.66 -4.30
N PHE A 64 20.46 0.20 -3.30
CA PHE A 64 20.56 -1.16 -2.76
C PHE A 64 19.19 -1.84 -2.88
N PRO A 65 18.89 -2.53 -4.00
CA PRO A 65 17.59 -3.22 -4.19
C PRO A 65 17.26 -4.20 -3.08
N ASP A 66 18.27 -4.90 -2.56
CA ASP A 66 18.11 -5.85 -1.45
C ASP A 66 17.44 -5.24 -0.20
N ILE A 67 17.52 -3.92 -0.01
CA ILE A 67 16.79 -3.23 1.07
C ILE A 67 15.30 -3.23 0.78
N LEU A 68 14.89 -3.02 -0.48
CA LEU A 68 13.47 -3.10 -0.89
C LEU A 68 12.95 -4.51 -0.68
N ASP A 69 13.72 -5.51 -1.09
CA ASP A 69 13.40 -6.92 -0.93
C ASP A 69 13.16 -7.26 0.54
N ASN A 70 14.10 -6.89 1.40
CA ASN A 70 13.98 -7.12 2.84
C ASN A 70 12.76 -6.40 3.44
N ARG A 71 12.40 -5.21 2.94
CA ARG A 71 11.20 -4.48 3.41
C ARG A 71 9.91 -5.17 3.00
N ILE A 72 9.81 -5.67 1.75
CA ILE A 72 8.66 -6.46 1.28
C ILE A 72 8.50 -7.71 2.15
N GLU A 73 9.58 -8.46 2.34
CA GLU A 73 9.59 -9.65 3.19
C GLU A 73 9.13 -9.34 4.60
N LYS A 74 9.65 -8.27 5.21
CA LYS A 74 9.29 -7.88 6.58
C LYS A 74 7.81 -7.56 6.71
N VAL A 75 7.23 -6.79 5.78
CA VAL A 75 5.80 -6.47 5.80
C VAL A 75 4.98 -7.75 5.66
N SER A 76 5.31 -8.59 4.69
CA SER A 76 4.60 -9.85 4.45
C SER A 76 4.69 -10.81 5.64
N CYS A 77 5.88 -10.91 6.27
CA CYS A 77 6.06 -11.74 7.47
C CYS A 77 5.23 -11.23 8.66
N CYS A 78 5.11 -9.90 8.84
CA CYS A 78 4.26 -9.34 9.90
C CYS A 78 2.78 -9.72 9.68
N PHE A 79 2.29 -9.67 8.44
CA PHE A 79 0.91 -10.08 8.13
C PHE A 79 0.70 -11.59 8.37
N ARG A 80 1.64 -12.43 7.97
CA ARG A 80 1.59 -13.88 8.23
C ARG A 80 1.55 -14.18 9.71
N GLN A 81 2.46 -13.55 10.47
CA GLN A 81 2.50 -13.71 11.93
C GLN A 81 1.19 -13.29 12.59
N ALA A 82 0.63 -12.15 12.21
CA ALA A 82 -0.66 -11.71 12.73
C ALA A 82 -1.80 -12.66 12.33
N ALA A 83 -1.81 -13.14 11.08
CA ALA A 83 -2.81 -14.10 10.62
C ALA A 83 -2.76 -15.40 11.42
N ASP A 84 -1.57 -15.92 11.69
CA ASP A 84 -1.38 -17.12 12.51
C ASP A 84 -1.81 -16.88 13.96
N GLU A 85 -1.41 -15.75 14.56
CA GLU A 85 -1.73 -15.40 15.95
C GLU A 85 -3.24 -15.24 16.18
N TYR A 86 -3.92 -14.57 15.27
CA TYR A 86 -5.36 -14.31 15.40
C TYR A 86 -6.24 -15.35 14.71
N GLY A 87 -5.67 -16.34 14.02
CA GLY A 87 -6.43 -17.32 13.26
C GLY A 87 -7.14 -16.77 12.03
N TYR A 88 -6.63 -15.66 11.46
CA TYR A 88 -7.18 -15.04 10.26
C TYR A 88 -6.91 -15.90 9.03
N LYS A 89 -7.92 -16.12 8.19
CA LYS A 89 -7.86 -17.01 7.02
C LYS A 89 -7.81 -16.27 5.68
N GLY A 90 -7.87 -14.94 5.70
CA GLY A 90 -7.78 -14.13 4.48
C GLY A 90 -6.36 -14.02 3.97
N GLU A 91 -6.23 -13.71 2.68
CA GLU A 91 -4.95 -13.43 2.06
C GLU A 91 -4.57 -11.96 2.23
N ASN A 92 -3.27 -11.69 2.24
CA ASN A 92 -2.72 -10.35 2.23
C ASN A 92 -2.10 -10.04 0.87
N PHE A 93 -2.38 -8.85 0.36
CA PHE A 93 -1.80 -8.30 -0.85
C PHE A 93 -1.08 -7.00 -0.51
N ILE A 94 0.16 -6.88 -0.96
CA ILE A 94 0.92 -5.63 -0.88
C ILE A 94 0.74 -4.91 -2.19
N ILE A 95 0.14 -3.72 -2.18
CA ILE A 95 -0.07 -2.92 -3.40
C ILE A 95 0.89 -1.75 -3.41
N TYR A 96 1.82 -1.74 -4.36
CA TYR A 96 2.81 -0.67 -4.50
C TYR A 96 2.32 0.43 -5.44
N PRO A 97 2.09 1.67 -4.94
CA PRO A 97 1.70 2.79 -5.79
C PRO A 97 2.92 3.32 -6.54
N ILE A 98 2.93 3.21 -7.87
CA ILE A 98 4.11 3.57 -8.66
C ILE A 98 4.45 5.06 -8.60
N LYS A 99 3.51 5.93 -8.23
CA LYS A 99 3.75 7.36 -8.00
C LYS A 99 4.82 7.64 -6.93
N VAL A 100 5.04 6.72 -5.99
CA VAL A 100 6.04 6.86 -4.92
C VAL A 100 7.44 6.88 -5.49
N ASN A 101 7.75 5.93 -6.37
CA ASN A 101 8.94 5.91 -7.20
C ASN A 101 8.67 5.10 -8.47
N GLN A 102 8.45 5.80 -9.58
CA GLN A 102 8.08 5.23 -10.87
C GLN A 102 9.27 4.83 -11.74
N MET A 103 10.47 4.89 -11.21
CA MET A 103 11.66 4.45 -11.96
C MET A 103 11.55 2.98 -12.28
N ARG A 104 11.69 2.66 -13.57
CA ARG A 104 11.53 1.29 -14.08
C ARG A 104 12.32 0.25 -13.30
N PRO A 105 13.64 0.44 -12.98
CA PRO A 105 14.39 -0.55 -12.20
C PRO A 105 13.80 -0.80 -10.81
N VAL A 106 13.22 0.22 -10.16
CA VAL A 106 12.59 0.07 -8.85
C VAL A 106 11.29 -0.72 -8.96
N VAL A 107 10.45 -0.38 -9.94
CA VAL A 107 9.16 -1.06 -10.14
C VAL A 107 9.37 -2.53 -10.55
N GLU A 108 10.34 -2.80 -11.43
CA GLU A 108 10.70 -4.16 -11.83
C GLU A 108 11.21 -4.98 -10.64
N GLU A 109 12.04 -4.40 -9.77
CA GLU A 109 12.52 -5.07 -8.55
C GLU A 109 11.36 -5.40 -7.62
N MET A 110 10.47 -4.43 -7.37
CA MET A 110 9.28 -4.63 -6.54
C MET A 110 8.42 -5.81 -7.06
N ILE A 111 8.20 -5.90 -8.38
CA ILE A 111 7.41 -6.98 -8.98
C ILE A 111 8.14 -8.31 -8.89
N ASN A 112 9.41 -8.35 -9.31
CA ASN A 112 10.17 -9.59 -9.39
C ASN A 112 10.33 -10.26 -8.02
N HIS A 113 10.73 -9.49 -7.02
CA HIS A 113 10.86 -9.99 -5.66
C HIS A 113 9.51 -10.16 -4.96
N GLY A 114 8.58 -9.24 -5.19
CA GLY A 114 7.28 -9.19 -4.53
C GLY A 114 6.29 -10.26 -4.98
N LYS A 115 6.51 -10.89 -6.14
CA LYS A 115 5.61 -11.92 -6.69
C LYS A 115 5.27 -13.03 -5.70
N LYS A 116 6.25 -13.54 -4.97
CA LYS A 116 6.07 -14.58 -3.94
C LYS A 116 5.30 -14.11 -2.69
N PHE A 117 5.02 -12.80 -2.60
CA PHE A 117 4.32 -12.15 -1.50
C PHE A 117 3.00 -11.49 -1.93
N ASN A 118 2.43 -11.90 -3.06
CA ASN A 118 1.21 -11.33 -3.62
C ASN A 118 1.30 -9.80 -3.83
N LEU A 119 2.47 -9.31 -4.28
CA LEU A 119 2.63 -7.89 -4.55
C LEU A 119 1.91 -7.52 -5.85
N GLY A 120 1.08 -6.47 -5.77
CA GLY A 120 0.44 -5.83 -6.90
C GLY A 120 0.89 -4.37 -7.05
N LEU A 121 0.33 -3.69 -8.03
CA LEU A 121 0.65 -2.30 -8.34
C LEU A 121 -0.60 -1.42 -8.27
N GLU A 122 -0.43 -0.14 -7.86
CA GLU A 122 -1.45 0.89 -7.99
C GLU A 122 -1.07 1.87 -9.12
N ALA A 123 -2.06 2.23 -9.93
CA ALA A 123 -1.99 3.30 -10.91
C ALA A 123 -3.04 4.37 -10.58
N GLY A 124 -2.59 5.59 -10.30
CA GLY A 124 -3.47 6.73 -10.00
C GLY A 124 -3.78 7.62 -11.19
N SER A 125 -3.25 7.28 -12.37
CA SER A 125 -3.44 8.03 -13.61
C SER A 125 -3.31 7.12 -14.84
N LYS A 126 -3.82 7.59 -15.98
CA LYS A 126 -3.72 6.85 -17.23
C LYS A 126 -2.28 6.58 -17.68
N PRO A 127 -1.32 7.54 -17.62
CA PRO A 127 0.08 7.25 -17.90
C PRO A 127 0.69 6.20 -16.97
N GLU A 128 0.35 6.23 -15.69
CA GLU A 128 0.79 5.21 -14.75
C GLU A 128 0.23 3.84 -15.09
N LEU A 129 -1.04 3.76 -15.51
CA LEU A 129 -1.63 2.49 -15.94
C LEU A 129 -0.92 1.91 -17.17
N HIS A 130 -0.53 2.74 -18.14
CA HIS A 130 0.28 2.28 -19.27
C HIS A 130 1.61 1.69 -18.81
N ALA A 131 2.31 2.37 -17.88
CA ALA A 131 3.56 1.87 -17.32
C ALA A 131 3.35 0.55 -16.56
N VAL A 132 2.31 0.46 -15.72
CA VAL A 132 1.96 -0.75 -14.96
C VAL A 132 1.67 -1.94 -15.90
N ILE A 133 0.86 -1.74 -16.95
CA ILE A 133 0.56 -2.80 -17.92
C ILE A 133 1.83 -3.27 -18.63
N GLY A 134 2.74 -2.34 -18.96
CA GLY A 134 3.97 -2.64 -19.67
C GLY A 134 5.01 -3.41 -18.85
N VAL A 135 5.08 -3.17 -17.53
CA VAL A 135 6.06 -3.86 -16.67
C VAL A 135 5.50 -5.07 -15.95
N ASN A 136 4.19 -5.09 -15.66
CA ASN A 136 3.55 -6.19 -14.92
C ASN A 136 3.25 -7.36 -15.84
N THR A 137 4.12 -8.35 -15.86
CA THR A 137 3.97 -9.56 -16.67
C THR A 137 3.17 -10.66 -15.98
N ASP A 138 2.94 -10.56 -14.66
CA ASP A 138 2.19 -11.56 -13.91
C ASP A 138 0.67 -11.33 -14.01
N PRO A 139 -0.10 -12.26 -14.61
CA PRO A 139 -1.54 -12.14 -14.72
C PRO A 139 -2.25 -12.27 -13.36
N GLY A 140 -1.65 -12.93 -12.37
CA GLY A 140 -2.20 -13.09 -11.01
C GLY A 140 -2.07 -11.85 -10.13
N SER A 141 -1.13 -10.97 -10.46
CA SER A 141 -0.86 -9.75 -9.71
C SER A 141 -2.03 -8.75 -9.81
N LEU A 142 -2.40 -8.17 -8.66
CA LEU A 142 -3.45 -7.14 -8.62
C LEU A 142 -2.97 -5.83 -9.22
N VAL A 143 -3.85 -5.17 -9.97
CA VAL A 143 -3.68 -3.78 -10.38
C VAL A 143 -4.85 -2.96 -9.86
N VAL A 144 -4.57 -1.99 -9.00
CA VAL A 144 -5.58 -1.11 -8.41
C VAL A 144 -5.52 0.25 -9.11
N CYS A 145 -6.62 0.64 -9.75
CA CYS A 145 -6.75 1.92 -10.45
C CYS A 145 -7.47 2.93 -9.57
N ASN A 146 -6.69 3.75 -8.86
CA ASN A 146 -7.16 4.88 -8.06
C ASN A 146 -7.15 6.19 -8.88
N GLY A 147 -7.46 7.32 -8.25
CA GLY A 147 -7.52 8.63 -8.90
C GLY A 147 -8.75 8.83 -9.78
N TYR A 148 -8.91 10.04 -10.30
CA TYR A 148 -10.03 10.37 -11.20
C TYR A 148 -9.83 9.73 -12.56
N LYS A 149 -10.90 9.13 -13.07
CA LYS A 149 -10.88 8.37 -14.32
C LYS A 149 -11.76 9.01 -15.38
N ASP A 150 -11.14 9.29 -16.51
CA ASP A 150 -11.83 9.60 -17.75
C ASP A 150 -12.23 8.31 -18.50
N GLU A 151 -12.97 8.46 -19.56
CA GLU A 151 -13.44 7.35 -20.40
C GLU A 151 -12.27 6.52 -20.94
N SER A 152 -11.18 7.16 -21.37
CA SER A 152 -10.02 6.47 -21.94
C SER A 152 -9.18 5.73 -20.89
N PHE A 153 -9.15 6.22 -19.66
CA PHE A 153 -8.53 5.47 -18.54
C PHE A 153 -9.32 4.19 -18.26
N ILE A 154 -10.66 4.31 -18.17
CA ILE A 154 -11.56 3.17 -17.90
C ILE A 154 -11.47 2.15 -19.05
N GLU A 155 -11.48 2.62 -20.30
CA GLU A 155 -11.33 1.76 -21.47
C GLU A 155 -10.03 0.96 -21.41
N LEU A 156 -8.90 1.62 -21.16
CA LEU A 156 -7.58 0.96 -21.04
C LEU A 156 -7.59 -0.10 -19.95
N ALA A 157 -8.15 0.21 -18.78
CA ALA A 157 -8.24 -0.72 -17.67
C ALA A 157 -9.08 -1.96 -18.01
N LEU A 158 -10.24 -1.78 -18.64
CA LEU A 158 -11.12 -2.87 -19.05
C LEU A 158 -10.53 -3.71 -20.19
N LEU A 159 -9.79 -3.09 -21.12
CA LEU A 159 -9.05 -3.82 -22.15
C LEU A 159 -7.94 -4.68 -21.53
N ALA A 160 -7.18 -4.14 -20.58
CA ALA A 160 -6.18 -4.89 -19.85
C ALA A 160 -6.81 -6.03 -19.04
N GLN A 161 -7.98 -5.82 -18.44
CA GLN A 161 -8.73 -6.90 -17.79
C GLN A 161 -9.16 -7.98 -18.78
N LYS A 162 -9.61 -7.60 -19.98
CA LYS A 162 -9.95 -8.55 -21.05
C LYS A 162 -8.76 -9.36 -21.52
N MET A 163 -7.55 -8.79 -21.42
CA MET A 163 -6.28 -9.49 -21.70
C MET A 163 -5.82 -10.40 -20.54
N GLY A 164 -6.63 -10.56 -19.50
CA GLY A 164 -6.35 -11.46 -18.39
C GLY A 164 -5.67 -10.80 -17.18
N LYS A 165 -5.52 -9.45 -17.15
CA LYS A 165 -5.01 -8.75 -15.97
C LYS A 165 -6.08 -8.66 -14.89
N ARG A 166 -5.69 -8.78 -13.63
CA ARG A 166 -6.59 -8.66 -12.47
C ARG A 166 -6.69 -7.22 -12.02
N ILE A 167 -7.60 -6.45 -12.62
CA ILE A 167 -7.73 -5.00 -12.43
C ILE A 167 -8.94 -4.67 -11.58
N PHE A 168 -8.79 -3.71 -10.66
CA PHE A 168 -9.85 -3.08 -9.90
C PHE A 168 -9.95 -1.60 -10.28
N LEU A 169 -11.14 -1.16 -10.69
CA LEU A 169 -11.47 0.25 -10.90
C LEU A 169 -12.06 0.82 -9.62
N VAL A 170 -11.28 1.60 -8.88
CA VAL A 170 -11.74 2.20 -7.62
C VAL A 170 -12.42 3.53 -7.89
N VAL A 171 -13.72 3.58 -7.69
CA VAL A 171 -14.56 4.76 -7.90
C VAL A 171 -14.26 5.82 -6.85
N GLU A 172 -13.89 7.00 -7.32
CA GLU A 172 -13.59 8.17 -6.48
C GLU A 172 -14.62 9.28 -6.62
N LYS A 173 -15.41 9.25 -7.70
CA LYS A 173 -16.54 10.14 -7.99
C LYS A 173 -17.71 9.35 -8.54
N LEU A 174 -18.91 9.72 -8.13
CA LEU A 174 -20.14 9.01 -8.50
C LEU A 174 -20.35 8.89 -10.02
N ASN A 175 -19.96 9.93 -10.79
CA ASN A 175 -20.10 9.92 -12.25
C ASN A 175 -19.23 8.87 -12.96
N GLU A 176 -18.15 8.38 -12.32
CA GLU A 176 -17.30 7.33 -12.89
C GLU A 176 -18.06 6.02 -13.10
N LEU A 177 -19.09 5.73 -12.27
CA LEU A 177 -19.92 4.55 -12.42
C LEU A 177 -20.66 4.51 -13.77
N ASN A 178 -21.14 5.66 -14.24
CA ASN A 178 -21.79 5.76 -15.56
C ASN A 178 -20.81 5.43 -16.69
N LEU A 179 -19.58 5.93 -16.59
CA LEU A 179 -18.51 5.67 -17.56
C LEU A 179 -18.10 4.19 -17.53
N ILE A 180 -17.94 3.62 -16.34
CA ILE A 180 -17.60 2.19 -16.17
C ILE A 180 -18.71 1.32 -16.78
N ALA A 181 -19.99 1.58 -16.48
CA ALA A 181 -21.11 0.82 -17.01
C ALA A 181 -21.21 0.92 -18.53
N LYS A 182 -21.01 2.12 -19.10
CA LYS A 182 -20.97 2.36 -20.56
C LYS A 182 -19.87 1.53 -21.21
N MET A 183 -18.64 1.66 -20.73
CA MET A 183 -17.48 0.98 -21.32
C MET A 183 -17.52 -0.53 -21.13
N ALA A 184 -17.95 -1.00 -19.96
CA ALA A 184 -18.14 -2.42 -19.67
C ALA A 184 -19.11 -3.08 -20.67
N LYS A 185 -20.23 -2.39 -20.97
CA LYS A 185 -21.20 -2.85 -21.98
C LYS A 185 -20.60 -2.87 -23.39
N GLN A 186 -19.88 -1.82 -23.80
CA GLN A 186 -19.26 -1.72 -25.12
C GLN A 186 -18.21 -2.81 -25.33
N LEU A 187 -17.33 -3.04 -24.34
CA LEU A 187 -16.24 -4.00 -24.43
C LEU A 187 -16.68 -5.42 -24.06
N LYS A 188 -17.91 -5.61 -23.58
CA LYS A 188 -18.45 -6.89 -23.08
C LYS A 188 -17.54 -7.51 -22.01
N VAL A 189 -17.15 -6.70 -21.02
CA VAL A 189 -16.31 -7.09 -19.88
C VAL A 189 -17.08 -6.85 -18.59
N LYS A 190 -17.09 -7.80 -17.67
CA LYS A 190 -17.59 -7.62 -16.31
C LYS A 190 -16.50 -6.94 -15.46
N PRO A 191 -16.65 -5.66 -15.06
CA PRO A 191 -15.59 -4.96 -14.34
C PRO A 191 -15.46 -5.44 -12.89
N ASN A 192 -14.26 -5.40 -12.33
CA ASN A 192 -14.10 -5.44 -10.89
C ASN A 192 -14.08 -4.00 -10.38
N ILE A 193 -15.07 -3.65 -9.58
CA ILE A 193 -15.27 -2.30 -9.05
C ILE A 193 -14.84 -2.27 -7.58
N GLY A 194 -14.07 -1.25 -7.24
CA GLY A 194 -13.87 -0.81 -5.88
C GLY A 194 -14.59 0.51 -5.64
N ILE A 195 -14.87 0.85 -4.40
CA ILE A 195 -15.36 2.18 -4.02
C ILE A 195 -14.44 2.73 -2.94
N ARG A 196 -13.95 3.97 -3.15
CA ARG A 196 -13.27 4.71 -2.11
C ARG A 196 -14.30 5.42 -1.25
N ILE A 197 -14.30 5.10 0.05
CA ILE A 197 -15.18 5.70 1.05
C ILE A 197 -14.46 6.85 1.76
N LYS A 198 -15.19 7.95 2.00
CA LYS A 198 -14.75 9.00 2.92
C LYS A 198 -15.07 8.56 4.34
N LEU A 199 -14.07 8.58 5.20
CA LEU A 199 -14.25 8.33 6.62
C LEU A 199 -14.37 9.67 7.36
N ALA A 200 -15.21 9.71 8.40
CA ALA A 200 -15.29 10.85 9.30
C ALA A 200 -14.01 10.99 10.14
N SER A 201 -13.32 9.88 10.37
CA SER A 201 -12.00 9.87 11.01
C SER A 201 -10.97 10.58 10.12
N SER A 202 -10.51 11.75 10.54
CA SER A 202 -9.46 12.50 9.85
C SER A 202 -8.06 11.99 10.21
N GLY A 203 -7.16 12.02 9.23
CA GLY A 203 -5.72 11.84 9.44
C GLY A 203 -5.11 13.04 10.19
N SER A 204 -3.79 13.00 10.43
CA SER A 204 -3.02 14.16 10.90
C SER A 204 -1.78 14.33 10.04
N GLY A 205 -1.30 15.55 9.98
CA GLY A 205 -0.06 15.92 9.29
C GLY A 205 -0.28 17.00 8.24
N LYS A 206 0.78 17.41 7.55
CA LYS A 206 0.77 18.45 6.50
C LYS A 206 -0.27 18.20 5.37
N TRP A 207 -0.87 17.01 5.31
CA TRP A 207 -1.83 16.56 4.30
C TRP A 207 -3.19 16.18 4.93
N GLU A 208 -3.57 16.83 6.04
CA GLU A 208 -4.84 16.60 6.73
C GLU A 208 -6.06 16.79 5.80
N GLU A 209 -5.94 17.68 4.80
CA GLU A 209 -6.96 17.92 3.77
C GLU A 209 -7.22 16.73 2.82
N SER A 210 -6.39 15.69 2.85
CA SER A 210 -6.57 14.50 2.00
C SER A 210 -7.45 13.41 2.63
N GLY A 211 -7.89 13.58 3.87
CA GLY A 211 -8.76 12.67 4.61
C GLY A 211 -9.99 13.37 5.19
N GLY A 212 -10.95 12.59 5.73
CA GLY A 212 -12.19 13.12 6.31
C GLY A 212 -13.21 13.60 5.26
N ASP A 213 -14.30 14.23 5.73
CA ASP A 213 -15.39 14.74 4.87
C ASP A 213 -14.93 15.81 3.88
N ALA A 214 -13.89 16.58 4.20
CA ALA A 214 -13.31 17.59 3.33
C ALA A 214 -12.39 17.01 2.23
N SER A 215 -12.16 15.69 2.24
CA SER A 215 -11.33 15.03 1.22
C SER A 215 -11.86 15.29 -0.18
N LYS A 216 -10.95 15.60 -1.11
CA LYS A 216 -11.27 15.73 -2.55
C LYS A 216 -11.66 14.39 -3.18
N PHE A 217 -11.34 13.27 -2.54
CA PHE A 217 -11.42 11.92 -3.07
C PHE A 217 -12.35 11.04 -2.25
N GLY A 218 -13.05 10.16 -2.95
CA GLY A 218 -13.94 9.17 -2.34
C GLY A 218 -15.38 9.67 -2.21
N LEU A 219 -16.28 8.74 -1.97
CA LEU A 219 -17.72 8.97 -1.84
C LEU A 219 -18.08 9.24 -0.37
N THR A 220 -18.95 10.22 -0.16
CA THR A 220 -19.65 10.41 1.12
C THR A 220 -20.64 9.27 1.36
N SER A 221 -21.18 9.13 2.56
CA SER A 221 -22.20 8.09 2.85
C SER A 221 -23.43 8.19 1.96
N SER A 222 -23.88 9.41 1.62
CA SER A 222 -25.01 9.63 0.70
C SER A 222 -24.66 9.20 -0.74
N GLU A 223 -23.51 9.64 -1.25
CA GLU A 223 -23.02 9.23 -2.57
C GLU A 223 -22.78 7.71 -2.66
N LEU A 224 -22.34 7.08 -1.56
CA LEU A 224 -22.22 5.62 -1.51
C LEU A 224 -23.58 4.94 -1.70
N LEU A 225 -24.62 5.40 -0.99
CA LEU A 225 -25.97 4.84 -1.17
C LEU A 225 -26.49 5.02 -2.60
N GLU A 226 -26.24 6.17 -3.23
CA GLU A 226 -26.57 6.40 -4.64
C GLU A 226 -25.79 5.45 -5.57
N ALA A 227 -24.50 5.20 -5.26
CA ALA A 227 -23.69 4.27 -6.01
C ALA A 227 -24.21 2.82 -5.91
N LEU A 228 -24.66 2.40 -4.73
CA LEU A 228 -25.22 1.07 -4.51
C LEU A 228 -26.55 0.89 -5.26
N ASP A 229 -27.45 1.88 -5.18
CA ASP A 229 -28.71 1.89 -5.94
C ASP A 229 -28.45 1.85 -7.46
N PHE A 230 -27.46 2.61 -7.94
CA PHE A 230 -27.05 2.56 -9.35
C PHE A 230 -26.58 1.16 -9.77
N LEU A 231 -25.72 0.52 -8.97
CA LEU A 231 -25.20 -0.81 -9.28
C LEU A 231 -26.31 -1.88 -9.27
N GLU A 232 -27.28 -1.78 -8.36
CA GLU A 232 -28.45 -2.67 -8.36
C GLU A 232 -29.32 -2.48 -9.60
N LYS A 233 -29.66 -1.23 -9.95
CA LYS A 233 -30.47 -0.90 -11.15
C LYS A 233 -29.80 -1.33 -12.46
N LYS A 234 -28.48 -1.41 -12.50
CA LYS A 234 -27.72 -1.83 -13.69
C LYS A 234 -27.36 -3.32 -13.71
N ASP A 235 -27.83 -4.10 -12.75
CA ASP A 235 -27.47 -5.52 -12.60
C ASP A 235 -25.94 -5.73 -12.50
N MET A 236 -25.29 -4.81 -11.78
CA MET A 236 -23.83 -4.80 -11.56
C MET A 236 -23.45 -4.99 -10.10
N LYS A 237 -24.36 -5.46 -9.26
CA LYS A 237 -24.13 -5.68 -7.83
C LYS A 237 -22.90 -6.56 -7.58
N ASP A 238 -22.76 -7.64 -8.33
CA ASP A 238 -21.63 -8.58 -8.25
C ASP A 238 -20.29 -8.00 -8.74
N CYS A 239 -20.32 -6.82 -9.35
CA CYS A 239 -19.09 -6.16 -9.80
C CYS A 239 -18.37 -5.45 -8.65
N LEU A 240 -19.13 -5.03 -7.60
CA LEU A 240 -18.54 -4.36 -6.44
C LEU A 240 -17.90 -5.40 -5.51
N LYS A 241 -16.57 -5.35 -5.41
CA LYS A 241 -15.78 -6.34 -4.67
C LYS A 241 -14.81 -5.76 -3.67
N LEU A 242 -14.53 -4.46 -3.77
CA LEU A 242 -13.48 -3.82 -2.99
C LEU A 242 -14.00 -2.52 -2.37
N ILE A 243 -13.68 -2.32 -1.09
CA ILE A 243 -13.74 -1.00 -0.46
C ILE A 243 -12.33 -0.51 -0.18
N HIS A 244 -12.11 0.78 -0.45
CA HIS A 244 -10.85 1.46 -0.23
C HIS A 244 -11.07 2.69 0.65
N PHE A 245 -10.11 2.97 1.52
CA PHE A 245 -10.02 4.24 2.23
C PHE A 245 -8.56 4.67 2.37
N HIS A 246 -8.35 5.97 2.49
CA HIS A 246 -7.01 6.52 2.70
C HIS A 246 -7.11 7.73 3.63
N ILE A 247 -6.44 7.68 4.76
CA ILE A 247 -6.55 8.68 5.82
C ILE A 247 -5.39 9.68 5.86
N GLY A 248 -4.53 9.66 4.85
CA GLY A 248 -3.40 10.58 4.74
C GLY A 248 -2.05 9.90 4.66
N SER A 249 -1.00 10.70 4.75
CA SER A 249 0.40 10.30 4.68
C SER A 249 1.10 10.61 5.99
N GLN A 250 2.18 9.89 6.31
CA GLN A 250 2.98 10.07 7.52
C GLN A 250 2.12 10.11 8.80
N ILE A 251 1.33 9.06 9.00
CA ILE A 251 0.43 8.95 10.15
C ILE A 251 1.26 8.51 11.35
N THR A 252 1.60 9.44 12.22
CA THR A 252 2.50 9.21 13.36
C THR A 252 1.80 8.57 14.56
N LYS A 253 0.46 8.63 14.63
CA LYS A 253 -0.33 8.14 15.76
C LYS A 253 -1.15 6.91 15.39
N ILE A 254 -0.77 5.74 15.87
CA ILE A 254 -1.47 4.46 15.63
C ILE A 254 -2.97 4.52 15.96
N ARG A 255 -3.39 5.30 16.96
CA ARG A 255 -4.79 5.46 17.34
C ARG A 255 -5.68 5.95 16.19
N ARG A 256 -5.14 6.78 15.28
CA ARG A 256 -5.89 7.27 14.11
C ARG A 256 -6.14 6.15 13.11
N ILE A 257 -5.16 5.28 12.91
CA ILE A 257 -5.29 4.08 12.09
C ILE A 257 -6.37 3.18 12.67
N LYS A 258 -6.34 2.91 13.99
CA LYS A 258 -7.36 2.12 14.69
C LYS A 258 -8.77 2.66 14.51
N ASN A 259 -8.95 3.98 14.61
CA ASN A 259 -10.26 4.60 14.44
C ASN A 259 -10.77 4.45 13.01
N ALA A 260 -9.91 4.70 12.02
CA ALA A 260 -10.26 4.53 10.61
C ALA A 260 -10.61 3.08 10.26
N LEU A 261 -9.85 2.12 10.77
CA LEU A 261 -10.14 0.70 10.58
C LEU A 261 -11.51 0.30 11.18
N ARG A 262 -11.83 0.78 12.39
CA ARG A 262 -13.14 0.51 13.02
C ARG A 262 -14.29 1.10 12.20
N GLU A 263 -14.13 2.32 11.69
CA GLU A 263 -15.14 2.96 10.86
C GLU A 263 -15.30 2.21 9.52
N ALA A 264 -14.21 1.94 8.82
CA ALA A 264 -14.23 1.21 7.55
C ALA A 264 -14.83 -0.20 7.71
N SER A 265 -14.57 -0.86 8.83
CA SER A 265 -15.13 -2.18 9.11
C SER A 265 -16.66 -2.16 9.25
N GLN A 266 -17.25 -1.06 9.73
CA GLN A 266 -18.70 -0.91 9.77
C GLN A 266 -19.29 -0.81 8.36
N PHE A 267 -18.65 -0.06 7.45
CA PHE A 267 -19.05 -0.04 6.04
C PHE A 267 -18.99 -1.42 5.41
N PHE A 268 -17.91 -2.16 5.64
CA PHE A 268 -17.78 -3.54 5.16
C PHE A 268 -18.95 -4.43 5.61
N VAL A 269 -19.29 -4.38 6.91
CA VAL A 269 -20.40 -5.16 7.47
C VAL A 269 -21.73 -4.76 6.86
N GLN A 270 -22.01 -3.46 6.75
CA GLN A 270 -23.28 -2.99 6.22
C GLN A 270 -23.45 -3.35 4.74
N LEU A 271 -22.40 -3.19 3.92
CA LEU A 271 -22.43 -3.58 2.52
C LEU A 271 -22.72 -5.08 2.33
N ASN A 272 -22.08 -5.93 3.14
CA ASN A 272 -22.35 -7.36 3.09
C ASN A 272 -23.78 -7.71 3.57
N LYS A 273 -24.32 -7.01 4.60
CA LYS A 273 -25.73 -7.16 5.02
C LYS A 273 -26.72 -6.74 3.93
N MET A 274 -26.37 -5.75 3.10
CA MET A 274 -27.14 -5.32 1.94
C MET A 274 -26.99 -6.30 0.75
N GLY A 275 -26.22 -7.36 0.90
CA GLY A 275 -26.01 -8.41 -0.08
C GLY A 275 -24.98 -8.07 -1.16
N PHE A 276 -24.14 -7.06 -0.94
CA PHE A 276 -22.94 -6.87 -1.76
C PHE A 276 -21.85 -7.83 -1.24
N ASN A 277 -21.19 -8.53 -2.15
CA ASN A 277 -20.13 -9.47 -1.78
C ASN A 277 -18.77 -8.78 -1.84
N ILE A 278 -18.43 -8.04 -0.78
CA ILE A 278 -17.13 -7.37 -0.68
C ILE A 278 -16.07 -8.40 -0.34
N GLU A 279 -15.11 -8.57 -1.24
CA GLU A 279 -14.02 -9.55 -1.13
C GLU A 279 -12.73 -8.92 -0.61
N PHE A 280 -12.52 -7.61 -0.80
CA PHE A 280 -11.28 -6.91 -0.50
C PHE A 280 -11.53 -5.66 0.35
N VAL A 281 -10.66 -5.45 1.32
CA VAL A 281 -10.54 -4.20 2.07
C VAL A 281 -9.14 -3.64 1.81
N ASP A 282 -9.08 -2.53 1.08
CA ASP A 282 -7.84 -1.79 0.85
C ASP A 282 -7.74 -0.66 1.88
N THR A 283 -6.84 -0.83 2.81
CA THR A 283 -6.65 0.10 3.94
C THR A 283 -5.86 1.36 3.55
N GLY A 284 -5.51 1.49 2.28
CA GLY A 284 -4.66 2.57 1.80
C GLY A 284 -3.24 2.47 2.34
N GLY A 285 -2.54 3.59 2.28
CA GLY A 285 -1.19 3.71 2.79
C GLY A 285 -1.11 4.71 3.95
N GLY A 286 0.07 5.31 4.10
CA GLY A 286 0.28 6.40 5.05
C GLY A 286 0.87 5.97 6.38
N MET A 287 1.23 4.71 6.55
CA MET A 287 2.02 4.29 7.72
C MET A 287 3.26 5.19 7.85
N GLY A 288 3.47 5.71 9.06
CA GLY A 288 4.55 6.64 9.31
C GLY A 288 5.94 6.03 9.22
N VAL A 289 6.90 6.84 8.83
CA VAL A 289 8.33 6.53 8.83
C VAL A 289 9.00 7.35 9.93
N ASP A 290 9.90 6.71 10.68
CA ASP A 290 10.72 7.35 11.70
C ASP A 290 11.96 7.94 11.05
N TYR A 291 11.84 9.15 10.49
CA TYR A 291 12.92 9.80 9.74
C TYR A 291 14.08 10.26 10.60
N ASP A 292 13.79 10.66 11.84
CA ASP A 292 14.81 11.15 12.76
C ASP A 292 15.35 10.06 13.70
N GLY A 293 14.75 8.86 13.65
CA GLY A 293 15.17 7.72 14.45
C GLY A 293 14.91 7.87 15.95
N THR A 294 14.13 8.87 16.38
CA THR A 294 13.91 9.16 17.80
C THR A 294 12.80 8.34 18.44
N ARG A 295 11.93 7.72 17.63
CA ARG A 295 10.70 7.03 18.06
C ARG A 295 9.83 7.90 18.97
N SER A 296 9.81 9.20 18.70
CA SER A 296 9.08 10.19 19.46
C SER A 296 7.60 10.20 19.10
N SER A 297 6.73 10.22 20.10
CA SER A 297 5.30 10.44 19.91
C SER A 297 4.93 11.90 19.66
N SER A 298 5.88 12.83 19.86
CA SER A 298 5.69 14.28 19.77
C SER A 298 6.24 14.88 18.48
N SER A 299 7.05 14.14 17.71
CA SER A 299 7.62 14.59 16.44
C SER A 299 6.75 14.19 15.26
N GLU A 300 6.51 15.10 14.32
CA GLU A 300 5.84 14.78 13.05
C GLU A 300 6.75 13.99 12.08
N SER A 301 8.06 13.96 12.36
CA SER A 301 9.06 13.23 11.59
C SER A 301 9.40 11.87 12.20
N SER A 302 8.64 11.44 13.20
CA SER A 302 8.90 10.20 13.94
C SER A 302 7.63 9.41 14.17
N VAL A 303 7.77 8.09 14.33
CA VAL A 303 6.68 7.20 14.74
C VAL A 303 7.15 6.30 15.88
N ASN A 304 6.23 6.00 16.80
CA ASN A 304 6.50 5.15 17.96
C ASN A 304 5.88 3.75 17.86
N TYR A 305 5.24 3.40 16.74
CA TYR A 305 4.68 2.08 16.50
C TYR A 305 5.48 1.31 15.45
N SER A 306 5.45 0.00 15.54
CA SER A 306 6.10 -0.91 14.61
C SER A 306 5.16 -1.34 13.47
N ILE A 307 5.72 -1.93 12.41
CA ILE A 307 4.94 -2.58 11.34
C ILE A 307 4.06 -3.68 11.94
N GLN A 308 4.58 -4.46 12.90
CA GLN A 308 3.82 -5.55 13.52
C GLN A 308 2.60 -5.02 14.27
N GLU A 309 2.74 -3.92 15.04
CA GLU A 309 1.61 -3.30 15.73
C GLU A 309 0.55 -2.79 14.76
N TYR A 310 0.98 -2.15 13.65
CA TYR A 310 0.07 -1.73 12.58
C TYR A 310 -0.71 -2.92 12.01
N VAL A 311 0.01 -3.99 11.67
CA VAL A 311 -0.59 -5.19 11.06
C VAL A 311 -1.52 -5.91 12.03
N ASN A 312 -1.14 -6.01 13.31
CA ASN A 312 -1.98 -6.60 14.35
C ASN A 312 -3.31 -5.83 14.47
N ASP A 313 -3.27 -4.50 14.39
CA ASP A 313 -4.48 -3.68 14.43
C ASP A 313 -5.36 -3.89 13.19
N VAL A 314 -4.77 -4.02 12.01
CA VAL A 314 -5.52 -4.33 10.78
C VAL A 314 -6.21 -5.68 10.90
N VAL A 315 -5.45 -6.74 11.20
CA VAL A 315 -5.96 -8.12 11.23
C VAL A 315 -6.98 -8.31 12.35
N SER A 316 -6.68 -7.85 13.56
CA SER A 316 -7.61 -7.99 14.69
C SER A 316 -8.91 -7.21 14.49
N THR A 317 -8.87 -6.02 13.88
CA THR A 317 -10.07 -5.26 13.57
C THR A 317 -10.95 -5.96 12.55
N LEU A 318 -10.38 -6.54 11.51
CA LEU A 318 -11.11 -7.29 10.49
C LEU A 318 -11.76 -8.57 11.07
N LEU A 319 -11.14 -9.20 12.05
CA LEU A 319 -11.71 -10.38 12.74
C LEU A 319 -12.83 -10.05 13.72
N MET A 320 -12.82 -8.86 14.33
CA MET A 320 -13.87 -8.43 15.27
C MET A 320 -15.19 -8.06 14.56
N LEU A 321 -15.26 -8.19 13.23
CA LEU A 321 -16.49 -7.97 12.49
C LEU A 321 -17.51 -9.04 12.91
N PRO A 322 -18.74 -8.64 13.32
CA PRO A 322 -19.74 -9.63 13.73
C PRO A 322 -20.07 -10.52 12.54
N THR A 323 -19.72 -11.80 12.68
CA THR A 323 -20.12 -12.89 11.78
C THR A 323 -21.61 -13.25 11.94
N ASN A 324 -22.45 -12.28 12.31
CA ASN A 324 -23.89 -12.46 12.46
C ASN A 324 -24.58 -12.43 11.09
N THR A 325 -24.23 -13.41 10.25
CA THR A 325 -25.16 -13.90 9.25
C THR A 325 -25.31 -15.39 9.51
N ALA A 326 -26.47 -15.74 10.05
CA ALA A 326 -26.96 -17.12 10.07
C ALA A 326 -27.13 -17.60 8.62
N SER A 327 -26.07 -17.98 8.01
CA SER A 327 -25.92 -18.96 6.94
C SER A 327 -24.43 -19.26 6.85
N SER A 328 -24.13 -20.54 6.99
CA SER A 328 -22.81 -21.13 6.95
C SER A 328 -22.15 -20.97 5.57
N SER A 329 -21.84 -19.76 5.19
CA SER A 329 -20.82 -19.47 4.20
C SER A 329 -19.60 -18.95 4.97
N GLN A 330 -18.74 -19.88 5.31
CA GLN A 330 -17.34 -19.56 5.61
C GLN A 330 -16.90 -18.53 4.57
N TYR A 331 -16.40 -17.40 5.02
CA TYR A 331 -15.70 -16.46 4.15
C TYR A 331 -14.43 -17.16 3.66
N HIS A 332 -14.61 -18.05 2.70
CA HIS A 332 -13.51 -18.60 1.94
C HIS A 332 -13.10 -17.51 0.95
N TYR A 333 -12.00 -16.83 1.22
CA TYR A 333 -11.19 -16.31 0.15
C TYR A 333 -10.88 -17.53 -0.73
N ARG A 334 -11.48 -17.59 -1.92
CA ARG A 334 -11.23 -18.69 -2.84
C ARG A 334 -9.75 -18.69 -3.17
N ASN A 335 -9.05 -19.74 -2.75
CA ASN A 335 -7.81 -20.12 -3.38
C ASN A 335 -8.13 -20.30 -4.85
N GLY A 336 -7.65 -19.35 -5.68
CA GLY A 336 -7.66 -19.51 -7.11
C GLY A 336 -6.64 -20.59 -7.45
N THR A 337 -7.11 -21.75 -7.84
CA THR A 337 -6.33 -22.74 -8.58
C THR A 337 -6.08 -22.19 -9.98
#